data_f0c0c4d948e9763724853ff6f5cbf817
#
_entry.id   f0c0c4d948e9763724853ff6f5cbf817
#
_cell.length_a   1.000
_cell.length_b   1.000
_cell.length_c   1.000
_cell.angle_alpha   90.00
_cell.angle_beta   90.00
_cell.angle_gamma   90.00
#
_symmetry.space_group_name_H-M   'P 1'
#
loop_
_entity.id
_entity.type
_entity.pdbx_description
1 polymer ?
#
loop_
_entity_poly.entity_id
_entity_poly.type
_entity_poly.pdbx_seq_one_letter_code
_entity_poly.pdbx_strand_id
1 'polypeptide(L)'
;MAEIRWTQQASNDLESITEFIANDSELYAQFFATDVLDTIDRLVDFPESGRIVPEADNPVIRELIFGNYRIVYRFRKEIVEVLTLCHGARLLDLSKLF
;
A
#
# COMPACT_ATOMS: atom_id res chain seq x y z
N MET A 1 14.00 6.51 -12.30
CA MET A 1 13.13 6.72 -11.14
C MET A 1 11.72 6.30 -11.48
N ALA A 2 11.06 5.60 -10.57
CA ALA A 2 9.70 5.17 -10.80
C ALA A 2 8.71 6.32 -10.52
N GLU A 3 7.60 6.30 -11.23
CA GLU A 3 6.47 7.18 -10.97
C GLU A 3 5.49 6.48 -10.05
N ILE A 4 4.96 7.18 -9.05
CA ILE A 4 3.97 6.63 -8.11
C ILE A 4 2.58 7.07 -8.57
N ARG A 5 1.68 6.10 -8.70
CA ARG A 5 0.25 6.35 -8.97
C ARG A 5 -0.59 5.62 -7.95
N TRP A 6 -1.68 6.23 -7.54
CA TRP A 6 -2.63 5.66 -6.59
C TRP A 6 -3.91 5.28 -7.30
N THR A 7 -4.38 4.05 -7.06
CA THR A 7 -5.73 3.69 -7.48
C THR A 7 -6.75 4.34 -6.55
N GLN A 8 -7.98 4.46 -7.02
CA GLN A 8 -9.05 4.96 -6.16
C GLN A 8 -9.26 4.04 -4.95
N GLN A 9 -9.13 2.73 -5.16
CA GLN A 9 -9.23 1.76 -4.07
C GLN A 9 -8.21 2.03 -2.97
N ALA A 10 -6.95 2.24 -3.34
CA ALA A 10 -5.88 2.50 -2.37
C ALA A 10 -6.12 3.81 -1.61
N SER A 11 -6.55 4.86 -2.31
CA SER A 11 -6.87 6.14 -1.68
C SER A 11 -8.02 6.00 -0.68
N ASN A 12 -9.06 5.28 -1.06
CA ASN A 12 -10.19 5.00 -0.17
C ASN A 12 -9.77 4.17 1.04
N ASP A 13 -8.91 3.19 0.83
CA ASP A 13 -8.39 2.35 1.91
C ASP A 13 -7.61 3.17 2.93
N LEU A 14 -6.71 4.04 2.46
CA LEU A 14 -5.94 4.89 3.37
C LEU A 14 -6.85 5.80 4.18
N GLU A 15 -7.83 6.41 3.52
CA GLU A 15 -8.81 7.26 4.20
C GLU A 15 -9.59 6.50 5.26
N SER A 16 -10.09 5.31 4.93
CA SER A 16 -10.85 4.48 5.87
C SER A 16 -10.02 4.05 7.08
N ILE A 17 -8.77 3.67 6.85
CA ILE A 17 -7.89 3.25 7.94
C ILE A 17 -7.55 4.43 8.84
N THR A 18 -7.24 5.60 8.26
CA THR A 18 -6.93 6.78 9.06
C THR A 18 -8.11 7.26 9.87
N GLU A 19 -9.32 7.21 9.31
CA GLU A 19 -10.54 7.55 10.05
C GLU A 19 -10.77 6.59 11.23
N PHE A 20 -10.56 5.31 11.01
CA PHE A 20 -10.66 4.30 12.07
C PHE A 20 -9.69 4.60 13.22
N ILE A 21 -8.43 4.90 12.88
CA ILE A 21 -7.41 5.24 13.88
C ILE A 21 -7.75 6.56 14.57
N ALA A 22 -8.29 7.53 13.84
CA ALA A 22 -8.63 8.84 14.38
C ALA A 22 -9.74 8.78 15.44
N ASN A 23 -10.58 7.76 15.42
CA ASN A 23 -11.59 7.55 16.46
C ASN A 23 -10.95 7.39 17.84
N ASP A 24 -9.74 6.83 17.91
CA ASP A 24 -9.00 6.69 19.15
C ASP A 24 -8.02 7.85 19.37
N SER A 25 -7.36 8.30 18.29
CA SER A 25 -6.35 9.36 18.38
C SER A 25 -6.14 10.01 17.01
N GLU A 26 -6.55 11.28 16.89
CA GLU A 26 -6.30 12.06 15.68
C GLU A 26 -4.82 12.26 15.42
N LEU A 27 -4.03 12.46 16.48
CA LEU A 27 -2.59 12.63 16.35
C LEU A 27 -1.93 11.37 15.81
N TYR A 28 -2.30 10.21 16.32
CA TYR A 28 -1.76 8.95 15.84
C TYR A 28 -2.16 8.69 14.39
N ALA A 29 -3.38 9.04 14.02
CA ALA A 29 -3.84 8.93 12.63
C ALA A 29 -2.99 9.77 11.68
N GLN A 30 -2.63 10.99 12.08
CA GLN A 30 -1.75 11.86 11.28
C GLN A 30 -0.36 11.24 11.11
N PHE A 31 0.22 10.72 12.18
CA PHE A 31 1.52 10.04 12.10
C PHE A 31 1.44 8.81 11.20
N PHE A 32 0.38 8.03 11.33
CA PHE A 32 0.19 6.84 10.49
C PHE A 32 0.13 7.22 9.01
N ALA A 33 -0.69 8.20 8.65
CA ALA A 33 -0.82 8.62 7.25
C ALA A 33 0.50 9.14 6.69
N THR A 34 1.21 9.98 7.44
CA THR A 34 2.50 10.51 7.02
C THR A 34 3.52 9.40 6.81
N ASP A 35 3.61 8.46 7.74
CA ASP A 35 4.58 7.36 7.67
C ASP A 35 4.27 6.41 6.51
N VAL A 36 2.99 6.17 6.23
CA VAL A 36 2.58 5.36 5.06
C VAL A 36 3.02 6.04 3.77
N LEU A 37 2.76 7.35 3.65
CA LEU A 37 3.15 8.10 2.45
C LEU A 37 4.66 8.11 2.26
N ASP A 38 5.42 8.32 3.33
CA ASP A 38 6.89 8.30 3.27
C ASP A 38 7.41 6.92 2.87
N THR A 39 6.78 5.85 3.37
CA THR A 39 7.16 4.49 3.03
C THR A 39 6.93 4.22 1.55
N ILE A 40 5.80 4.67 1.01
CA ILE A 40 5.49 4.52 -0.41
C ILE A 40 6.43 5.36 -1.28
N ASP A 41 6.78 6.57 -0.84
CA ASP A 41 7.71 7.43 -1.59
C ASP A 41 9.07 6.78 -1.84
N ARG A 42 9.52 5.90 -0.95
CA ARG A 42 10.77 5.17 -1.13
C ARG A 42 10.75 4.27 -2.36
N LEU A 43 9.56 3.91 -2.84
CA LEU A 43 9.42 3.09 -4.04
C LEU A 43 9.82 3.84 -5.31
N VAL A 44 9.94 5.17 -5.27
CA VAL A 44 10.48 5.96 -6.39
C VAL A 44 11.91 5.48 -6.73
N ASP A 45 12.73 5.27 -5.72
CA ASP A 45 14.12 4.86 -5.88
C ASP A 45 14.30 3.34 -5.77
N PHE A 46 13.43 2.65 -5.03
CA PHE A 46 13.55 1.22 -4.75
C PHE A 46 12.22 0.51 -5.04
N PRO A 47 11.77 0.50 -6.32
CA PRO A 47 10.43 -0.02 -6.64
C PRO A 47 10.27 -1.53 -6.41
N GLU A 48 11.38 -2.28 -6.35
CA GLU A 48 11.32 -3.71 -6.12
C GLU A 48 11.66 -4.09 -4.68
N SER A 49 11.68 -3.12 -3.76
CA SER A 49 12.00 -3.39 -2.35
C SER A 49 10.93 -4.18 -1.61
N GLY A 50 9.68 -4.15 -2.08
CA GLY A 50 8.64 -4.98 -1.51
C GLY A 50 8.77 -6.44 -1.90
N ARG A 51 8.24 -7.34 -1.07
CA ARG A 51 8.25 -8.77 -1.40
C ARG A 51 7.13 -9.09 -2.39
N ILE A 52 7.30 -10.19 -3.13
CA ILE A 52 6.26 -10.67 -4.02
C ILE A 52 5.07 -11.14 -3.16
N VAL A 53 3.86 -10.70 -3.53
CA VAL A 53 2.63 -11.08 -2.81
C VAL A 53 2.41 -12.58 -2.96
N PRO A 54 2.33 -13.34 -1.85
CA PRO A 54 2.17 -14.79 -1.95
C PRO A 54 0.90 -15.22 -2.69
N GLU A 55 -0.19 -14.48 -2.53
CA GLU A 55 -1.47 -14.82 -3.18
C GLU A 55 -1.43 -14.59 -4.70
N ALA A 56 -0.55 -13.72 -5.19
CA ALA A 56 -0.50 -13.36 -6.60
C ALA A 56 0.34 -14.30 -7.45
N ASP A 57 1.41 -14.83 -6.86
CA ASP A 57 2.42 -15.61 -7.58
C ASP A 57 2.84 -14.92 -8.90
N ASN A 58 3.01 -13.60 -8.83
CA ASN A 58 3.34 -12.76 -9.97
C ASN A 58 4.37 -11.72 -9.54
N PRO A 59 5.59 -11.73 -10.14
CA PRO A 59 6.69 -10.86 -9.69
C PRO A 59 6.40 -9.35 -9.78
N VAL A 60 5.43 -8.92 -10.56
CA VAL A 60 5.08 -7.50 -10.65
C VAL A 60 4.19 -7.02 -9.51
N ILE A 61 3.55 -7.96 -8.79
CA ILE A 61 2.68 -7.63 -7.66
C ILE A 61 3.48 -7.82 -6.37
N ARG A 62 3.71 -6.73 -5.68
CA ARG A 62 4.56 -6.70 -4.48
C ARG A 62 3.83 -6.04 -3.32
N GLU A 63 4.36 -6.21 -2.13
CA GLU A 63 3.82 -5.57 -0.93
C GLU A 63 4.91 -5.08 -0.01
N LEU A 64 4.60 -4.01 0.70
CA LEU A 64 5.36 -3.56 1.85
C LEU A 64 4.55 -3.86 3.10
N ILE A 65 5.24 -4.32 4.15
CA ILE A 65 4.60 -4.52 5.44
C ILE A 65 4.82 -3.24 6.26
N PHE A 66 3.72 -2.67 6.74
CA PHE A 66 3.76 -1.46 7.57
C PHE A 66 2.92 -1.71 8.83
N GLY A 67 3.60 -1.98 9.93
CA GLY A 67 2.93 -2.36 11.16
C GLY A 67 2.07 -3.61 10.94
N ASN A 68 0.77 -3.50 11.19
CA ASN A 68 -0.20 -4.58 10.99
C ASN A 68 -0.85 -4.54 9.61
N TYR A 69 -0.37 -3.67 8.72
CA TYR A 69 -1.00 -3.46 7.41
C TYR A 69 -0.10 -3.90 6.28
N ARG A 70 -0.73 -4.19 5.15
CA ARG A 70 -0.07 -4.51 3.89
C ARG A 70 -0.32 -3.37 2.91
N ILE A 71 0.74 -2.89 2.27
CA ILE A 71 0.65 -1.93 1.18
C ILE A 71 0.96 -2.70 -0.10
N VAL A 72 -0.06 -2.96 -0.90
CA VAL A 72 0.06 -3.78 -2.10
C VAL A 72 0.19 -2.88 -3.32
N TYR A 73 1.19 -3.14 -4.15
CA TYR A 73 1.43 -2.35 -5.34
C TYR A 73 1.85 -3.23 -6.51
N ARG A 74 1.71 -2.69 -7.71
CA ARG A 74 2.19 -3.30 -8.93
C ARG A 74 3.28 -2.42 -9.53
N PHE A 75 4.44 -3.01 -9.85
CA PHE A 75 5.53 -2.29 -10.50
C PHE A 75 5.77 -2.85 -11.88
N ARG A 76 5.57 -2.03 -12.91
CA ARG A 76 5.90 -2.36 -14.29
C ARG A 76 6.07 -1.08 -15.10
N LYS A 77 6.97 -1.11 -16.11
CA LYS A 77 7.20 0.02 -17.02
C LYS A 77 7.50 1.32 -16.27
N GLU A 78 8.33 1.22 -15.23
CA GLU A 78 8.74 2.35 -14.38
C GLU A 78 7.58 3.03 -13.66
N ILE A 79 6.45 2.38 -13.51
CA ILE A 79 5.29 2.88 -12.77
C ILE A 79 5.02 1.97 -11.58
N VAL A 80 4.99 2.57 -10.38
CA VAL A 80 4.50 1.94 -9.16
C VAL A 80 3.05 2.35 -8.99
N GLU A 81 2.16 1.38 -9.08
CA GLU A 81 0.73 1.62 -8.90
C GLU A 81 0.30 1.02 -7.57
N VAL A 82 -0.10 1.87 -6.62
CA VAL A 82 -0.56 1.43 -5.31
C VAL A 82 -1.98 0.91 -5.46
N LEU A 83 -2.18 -0.38 -5.22
CA LEU A 83 -3.44 -1.07 -5.52
C LEU A 83 -4.40 -1.06 -4.34
N THR A 84 -3.89 -1.32 -3.14
CA THR A 84 -4.71 -1.38 -1.93
C THR A 84 -3.85 -1.31 -0.68
N LEU A 85 -4.46 -0.88 0.42
CA LEU A 85 -3.92 -1.04 1.76
C LEU A 85 -4.92 -1.88 2.55
N CYS A 86 -4.45 -2.90 3.24
CA CYS A 86 -5.33 -3.77 4.00
C CYS A 86 -4.62 -4.31 5.23
N HIS A 87 -5.40 -4.83 6.18
CA HIS A 87 -4.85 -5.48 7.36
C HIS A 87 -4.05 -6.71 6.92
N GLY A 88 -2.88 -6.93 7.55
CA GLY A 88 -1.96 -7.99 7.15
C GLY A 88 -2.51 -9.41 7.26
N ALA A 89 -3.47 -9.63 8.17
CA ALA A 89 -4.10 -10.94 8.34
C ALA A 89 -5.17 -11.24 7.28
N ARG A 90 -5.58 -10.24 6.51
CA ARG A 90 -6.61 -10.41 5.49
C ARG A 90 -6.04 -11.08 4.25
N LEU A 91 -6.75 -12.09 3.72
CA LEU A 91 -6.41 -12.66 2.42
C LEU A 91 -6.84 -11.71 1.31
N LEU A 92 -5.97 -11.55 0.31
CA LEU A 92 -6.24 -10.68 -0.81
C LEU A 92 -7.06 -11.39 -1.88
N ASP A 93 -8.12 -10.72 -2.33
CA ASP A 93 -8.84 -11.12 -3.53
C ASP A 93 -8.35 -10.25 -4.68
N LEU A 94 -7.38 -10.78 -5.43
CA LEU A 94 -6.72 -10.04 -6.50
C LEU A 94 -7.64 -9.73 -7.65
N SER A 95 -8.74 -10.49 -7.83
CA SER A 95 -9.69 -10.24 -8.89
C SER A 95 -10.41 -8.89 -8.75
N LYS A 96 -10.41 -8.32 -7.55
CA LYS A 96 -11.03 -7.03 -7.27
C LYS A 96 -10.08 -5.85 -7.44
N LEU A 97 -8.79 -6.10 -7.71
CA LEU A 97 -7.78 -5.06 -7.82
C LEU A 97 -7.48 -4.68 -9.28
N PHE A 98 -7.96 -5.45 -10.21
CA PHE A 98 -7.68 -5.25 -11.64
C PHE A 98 -8.96 -5.23 -12.46
#